data_5b50b5b586409af5ff2bdf92293d5aaf
#
_entry.id   5b50b5b586409af5ff2bdf92293d5aaf
#
_cell.length_a   1.000
_cell.length_b   1.000
_cell.length_c   1.000
_cell.angle_alpha   90.00
_cell.angle_beta   90.00
_cell.angle_gamma   90.00
#
_symmetry.space_group_name_H-M   'P 1'
#
loop_
_entity.id
_entity.type
_entity.pdbx_description
1 polymer ?
#
loop_
_entity_poly.entity_id
_entity_poly.type
_entity_poly.pdbx_seq_one_letter_code
_entity_poly.pdbx_strand_id
1 'polypeptide(L)'
;MIARLSSWASLGGRSLGSELLIGLTLAVVVLPQAIAFSTTLAGLPSYFGIYCAIWGVLSSALLNPSRVFHGGPNSTQSAVVGVTLLPVAPQFGPDYIGCALTLFLLAGLIQLLFLAIRPLGRMLDFVSEPVANGMICGIGVYMILKSFPTFAGLPVNTQVEWRLWIAWQSFLSVLEIGNMHAIHIGLITLVVTIVARQFHALRNWGILLGILAGTLYSQYLNAHFGLGETLVEQTANISPAGFVYPSLPLFAQEAMPDIISIIPGAVTLALLGLFQTVAAMRMMNRKSGQFVDARHGIFADAVSNCVLPFISALPTCASFNRMSLMQAMNTGSRVAAASSALFLLALVSFFGEYIAIIPVPAMAAIIMVVGANMIDWSDIRAHFEHRPEAIVFSASFLSVHIFGLFGAVICGSLLALAYAKWEKAHPNVDLEGNVLRIRGNIYYGSLPVIESLYHRANNDPRFEELVVDFSAVHHIDPEGIRWLAEVGKNGKVRMADRRSGQDRRGDRRGRVGGPTRKDRRKRQAL
;
A
#
# COMPACT_ATOMS: atom_id res chain seq x y z
N MET A 1 3.75 -24.83 19.74
CA MET A 1 2.64 -23.90 19.92
C MET A 1 2.88 -22.95 21.10
N ILE A 2 3.19 -23.43 22.30
CA ILE A 2 3.44 -22.61 23.52
C ILE A 2 4.61 -21.64 23.33
N ALA A 3 5.74 -22.07 22.74
CA ALA A 3 6.89 -21.20 22.48
C ALA A 3 6.58 -20.09 21.44
N ARG A 4 5.63 -20.30 20.51
CA ARG A 4 5.13 -19.26 19.61
C ARG A 4 4.21 -18.26 20.30
N LEU A 5 3.43 -18.69 21.28
CA LEU A 5 2.57 -17.82 22.08
C LEU A 5 3.41 -16.93 23.02
N SER A 6 4.48 -17.45 23.63
CA SER A 6 5.38 -16.65 24.47
C SER A 6 6.15 -15.59 23.65
N SER A 7 6.56 -15.92 22.42
CA SER A 7 7.18 -14.95 21.50
C SER A 7 6.16 -13.91 20.98
N TRP A 8 4.88 -14.29 20.90
CA TRP A 8 3.78 -13.41 20.47
C TRP A 8 3.53 -12.31 21.51
N ALA A 9 3.54 -12.63 22.78
CA ALA A 9 3.32 -11.70 23.88
C ALA A 9 4.58 -10.95 24.35
N SER A 10 5.73 -11.17 23.68
CA SER A 10 6.97 -10.48 24.06
C SER A 10 6.83 -8.97 23.82
N LEU A 11 6.89 -8.18 24.89
CA LEU A 11 6.70 -6.72 24.87
C LEU A 11 7.94 -5.95 24.34
N GLY A 12 8.99 -6.66 23.92
CA GLY A 12 10.19 -6.01 23.38
C GLY A 12 10.87 -5.03 24.34
N GLY A 13 10.74 -5.26 25.66
CA GLY A 13 11.29 -4.39 26.71
C GLY A 13 10.37 -3.22 27.12
N ARG A 14 9.14 -3.15 26.60
CA ARG A 14 8.14 -2.12 26.97
C ARG A 14 7.15 -2.62 28.01
N SER A 15 6.52 -1.65 28.72
CA SER A 15 5.43 -1.97 29.63
C SER A 15 4.14 -2.31 28.87
N LEU A 16 3.33 -3.22 29.40
CA LEU A 16 2.03 -3.54 28.85
C LEU A 16 1.14 -2.30 28.73
N GLY A 17 1.18 -1.41 29.72
CA GLY A 17 0.42 -0.17 29.70
C GLY A 17 0.76 0.74 28.52
N SER A 18 2.04 0.84 28.12
CA SER A 18 2.42 1.63 26.94
C SER A 18 1.89 1.02 25.63
N GLU A 19 1.92 -0.30 25.48
CA GLU A 19 1.37 -1.00 24.32
C GLU A 19 -0.16 -0.86 24.22
N LEU A 20 -0.85 -0.93 25.37
CA LEU A 20 -2.31 -0.70 25.44
C LEU A 20 -2.66 0.75 25.09
N LEU A 21 -1.89 1.73 25.54
CA LEU A 21 -2.12 3.14 25.17
C LEU A 21 -1.95 3.37 23.67
N ILE A 22 -0.94 2.74 23.05
CA ILE A 22 -0.75 2.76 21.59
C ILE A 22 -1.98 2.13 20.90
N GLY A 23 -2.45 0.98 21.41
CA GLY A 23 -3.65 0.32 20.87
C GLY A 23 -4.91 1.18 20.96
N LEU A 24 -5.12 1.87 22.09
CA LEU A 24 -6.22 2.82 22.23
C LEU A 24 -6.13 3.97 21.22
N THR A 25 -4.95 4.55 21.06
CA THR A 25 -4.71 5.62 20.08
C THR A 25 -5.03 5.13 18.66
N LEU A 26 -4.59 3.92 18.30
CA LEU A 26 -4.89 3.32 17.01
C LEU A 26 -6.39 3.08 16.82
N ALA A 27 -7.10 2.56 17.82
CA ALA A 27 -8.54 2.32 17.77
C ALA A 27 -9.31 3.60 17.45
N VAL A 28 -8.99 4.68 18.15
CA VAL A 28 -9.63 5.99 17.96
C VAL A 28 -9.37 6.57 16.58
N VAL A 29 -8.15 6.40 16.05
CA VAL A 29 -7.79 6.89 14.70
C VAL A 29 -8.44 6.03 13.60
N VAL A 30 -8.54 4.72 13.82
CA VAL A 30 -9.04 3.77 12.82
C VAL A 30 -10.56 3.82 12.68
N LEU A 31 -11.31 4.04 13.76
CA LEU A 31 -12.76 4.00 13.75
C LEU A 31 -13.41 4.90 12.69
N PRO A 32 -13.11 6.21 12.63
CA PRO A 32 -13.69 7.07 11.60
C PRO A 32 -13.29 6.67 10.19
N GLN A 33 -12.03 6.25 10.00
CA GLN A 33 -11.54 5.80 8.70
C GLN A 33 -12.27 4.53 8.24
N ALA A 34 -12.49 3.59 9.14
CA ALA A 34 -13.19 2.34 8.85
C ALA A 34 -14.62 2.59 8.36
N ILE A 35 -15.34 3.49 9.02
CA ILE A 35 -16.69 3.89 8.63
C ILE A 35 -16.65 4.58 7.25
N ALA A 36 -15.79 5.58 7.08
CA ALA A 36 -15.68 6.33 5.84
C ALA A 36 -15.28 5.45 4.64
N PHE A 37 -14.38 4.48 4.83
CA PHE A 37 -13.98 3.54 3.79
C PHE A 37 -15.12 2.60 3.38
N SER A 38 -15.96 2.20 4.33
CA SER A 38 -17.12 1.36 4.06
C SER A 38 -18.22 2.15 3.35
N THR A 39 -18.66 3.26 3.93
CA THR A 39 -19.82 4.02 3.44
C THR A 39 -19.50 4.82 2.19
N THR A 40 -18.51 5.69 2.23
CA THR A 40 -18.23 6.65 1.15
C THR A 40 -17.45 6.03 -0.01
N LEU A 41 -16.45 5.16 0.27
CA LEU A 41 -15.64 4.58 -0.81
C LEU A 41 -16.24 3.29 -1.35
N ALA A 42 -16.62 2.35 -0.48
CA ALA A 42 -17.12 1.05 -0.90
C ALA A 42 -18.61 1.05 -1.24
N GLY A 43 -19.41 2.02 -0.75
CA GLY A 43 -20.85 2.05 -0.93
C GLY A 43 -21.56 0.95 -0.15
N LEU A 44 -20.99 0.52 0.98
CA LEU A 44 -21.48 -0.55 1.86
C LEU A 44 -21.85 0.01 3.24
N PRO A 45 -22.68 -0.69 4.02
CA PRO A 45 -22.98 -0.30 5.38
C PRO A 45 -21.73 -0.11 6.25
N SER A 46 -21.80 0.80 7.21
CA SER A 46 -20.68 1.18 8.09
C SER A 46 -20.05 0.01 8.86
N TYR A 47 -20.85 -0.98 9.24
CA TYR A 47 -20.38 -2.14 10.00
C TYR A 47 -19.35 -2.99 9.23
N PHE A 48 -19.37 -3.00 7.89
CA PHE A 48 -18.35 -3.72 7.11
C PHE A 48 -16.94 -3.20 7.40
N GLY A 49 -16.78 -1.88 7.47
CA GLY A 49 -15.50 -1.26 7.81
C GLY A 49 -15.11 -1.50 9.27
N ILE A 50 -16.05 -1.37 10.18
CA ILE A 50 -15.85 -1.59 11.61
C ILE A 50 -15.40 -3.03 11.88
N TYR A 51 -16.09 -4.01 11.28
CA TYR A 51 -15.74 -5.42 11.45
C TYR A 51 -14.37 -5.75 10.85
N CYS A 52 -14.02 -5.15 9.72
CA CYS A 52 -12.67 -5.28 9.18
C CYS A 52 -11.63 -4.64 10.13
N ALA A 53 -11.95 -3.52 10.76
CA ALA A 53 -11.07 -2.87 11.72
C ALA A 53 -10.91 -3.68 13.02
N ILE A 54 -11.87 -4.50 13.39
CA ILE A 54 -11.80 -5.40 14.55
C ILE A 54 -11.16 -6.73 14.14
N TRP A 55 -11.84 -7.49 13.28
CA TRP A 55 -11.47 -8.86 12.97
C TRP A 55 -10.29 -8.95 11.99
N GLY A 56 -10.19 -8.02 11.03
CA GLY A 56 -9.07 -7.94 10.10
C GLY A 56 -7.77 -7.55 10.79
N VAL A 57 -7.83 -6.63 11.75
CA VAL A 57 -6.66 -6.27 12.57
C VAL A 57 -6.27 -7.42 13.49
N LEU A 58 -7.23 -8.05 14.14
CA LEU A 58 -6.97 -9.16 15.05
C LEU A 58 -6.37 -10.36 14.31
N SER A 59 -6.94 -10.75 13.15
CA SER A 59 -6.40 -11.83 12.32
C SER A 59 -4.97 -11.52 11.82
N SER A 60 -4.72 -10.28 11.39
CA SER A 60 -3.37 -9.85 11.00
C SER A 60 -2.38 -9.94 12.15
N ALA A 61 -2.75 -9.47 13.35
CA ALA A 61 -1.90 -9.52 14.52
C ALA A 61 -1.59 -10.97 14.95
N LEU A 62 -2.52 -11.90 14.74
CA LEU A 62 -2.35 -13.31 15.07
C LEU A 62 -1.49 -14.05 14.03
N LEU A 63 -1.73 -13.82 12.73
CA LEU A 63 -1.15 -14.60 11.65
C LEU A 63 0.20 -14.05 11.16
N ASN A 64 0.43 -12.73 11.25
CA ASN A 64 1.66 -12.13 10.76
C ASN A 64 2.77 -12.14 11.82
N PRO A 65 4.00 -12.58 11.49
CA PRO A 65 5.12 -12.60 12.43
C PRO A 65 5.72 -11.23 12.74
N SER A 66 5.47 -10.22 11.94
CA SER A 66 5.99 -8.86 12.16
C SER A 66 5.32 -8.19 13.37
N ARG A 67 6.11 -7.50 14.19
CA ARG A 67 5.62 -6.79 15.40
C ARG A 67 4.88 -5.49 15.07
N VAL A 68 5.20 -4.89 13.93
CA VAL A 68 4.64 -3.60 13.49
C VAL A 68 3.62 -3.75 12.37
N PHE A 69 3.23 -4.97 12.02
CA PHE A 69 2.22 -5.19 11.00
C PHE A 69 0.83 -4.85 11.52
N HIS A 70 0.12 -4.01 10.78
CA HIS A 70 -1.25 -3.64 11.08
C HIS A 70 -2.09 -3.75 9.80
N GLY A 71 -2.88 -4.79 9.71
CA GLY A 71 -3.89 -4.96 8.68
C GLY A 71 -5.15 -4.13 8.97
N GLY A 72 -6.27 -4.51 8.35
CA GLY A 72 -7.56 -3.86 8.53
C GLY A 72 -8.02 -3.09 7.31
N PRO A 73 -9.10 -2.31 7.40
CA PRO A 73 -9.70 -1.64 6.26
C PRO A 73 -8.71 -0.67 5.60
N ASN A 74 -8.69 -0.67 4.28
CA ASN A 74 -7.76 0.14 3.51
C ASN A 74 -8.51 0.94 2.44
N SER A 75 -8.15 2.21 2.30
CA SER A 75 -8.79 3.14 1.37
C SER A 75 -8.73 2.66 -0.08
N THR A 76 -7.58 2.14 -0.50
CA THR A 76 -7.37 1.66 -1.87
C THR A 76 -8.28 0.47 -2.19
N GLN A 77 -8.34 -0.52 -1.30
CA GLN A 77 -9.21 -1.67 -1.47
C GLN A 77 -10.69 -1.28 -1.43
N SER A 78 -11.08 -0.41 -0.51
CA SER A 78 -12.45 0.10 -0.44
C SER A 78 -12.86 0.86 -1.70
N ALA A 79 -11.95 1.62 -2.31
CA ALA A 79 -12.20 2.27 -3.60
C ALA A 79 -12.44 1.25 -4.72
N VAL A 80 -11.64 0.18 -4.80
CA VAL A 80 -11.85 -0.92 -5.76
C VAL A 80 -13.19 -1.60 -5.55
N VAL A 81 -13.56 -1.87 -4.30
CA VAL A 81 -14.86 -2.44 -3.94
C VAL A 81 -15.99 -1.58 -4.48
N GLY A 82 -15.98 -0.28 -4.18
CA GLY A 82 -17.02 0.64 -4.64
C GLY A 82 -17.12 0.72 -6.15
N VAL A 83 -16.00 0.82 -6.84
CA VAL A 83 -15.98 0.86 -8.30
C VAL A 83 -16.48 -0.43 -8.93
N THR A 84 -16.20 -1.57 -8.32
CA THR A 84 -16.65 -2.87 -8.85
C THR A 84 -18.14 -3.09 -8.59
N LEU A 85 -18.62 -2.72 -7.41
CA LEU A 85 -19.98 -3.06 -6.98
C LEU A 85 -21.02 -2.01 -7.39
N LEU A 86 -20.71 -0.71 -7.36
CA LEU A 86 -21.70 0.33 -7.67
C LEU A 86 -22.33 0.20 -9.07
N PRO A 87 -21.60 -0.11 -10.15
CA PRO A 87 -22.20 -0.29 -11.46
C PRO A 87 -23.15 -1.48 -11.56
N VAL A 88 -22.92 -2.51 -10.76
CA VAL A 88 -23.72 -3.76 -10.76
C VAL A 88 -24.80 -3.77 -9.68
N ALA A 89 -24.81 -2.81 -8.77
CA ALA A 89 -25.77 -2.72 -7.69
C ALA A 89 -27.25 -2.81 -8.15
N PRO A 90 -27.68 -2.16 -9.25
CA PRO A 90 -29.04 -2.28 -9.74
C PRO A 90 -29.43 -3.70 -10.18
N GLN A 91 -28.46 -4.51 -10.60
CA GLN A 91 -28.66 -5.87 -11.10
C GLN A 91 -28.91 -6.86 -9.94
N PHE A 92 -28.23 -6.61 -8.80
CA PHE A 92 -28.29 -7.51 -7.63
C PHE A 92 -29.41 -7.17 -6.65
N GLY A 93 -29.96 -5.95 -6.66
CA GLY A 93 -31.05 -5.58 -5.76
C GLY A 93 -30.82 -5.98 -4.30
N PRO A 94 -31.70 -6.84 -3.71
CA PRO A 94 -31.54 -7.30 -2.32
C PRO A 94 -30.26 -8.11 -2.07
N ASP A 95 -29.72 -8.76 -3.10
CA ASP A 95 -28.55 -9.63 -3.01
C ASP A 95 -27.21 -8.90 -3.13
N TYR A 96 -27.23 -7.56 -3.17
CA TYR A 96 -26.05 -6.70 -3.29
C TYR A 96 -24.97 -7.01 -2.24
N ILE A 97 -25.38 -7.26 -0.98
CA ILE A 97 -24.46 -7.62 0.09
C ILE A 97 -23.79 -8.97 -0.19
N GLY A 98 -24.57 -9.97 -0.62
CA GLY A 98 -24.03 -11.28 -0.99
C GLY A 98 -23.02 -11.21 -2.15
N CYS A 99 -23.30 -10.36 -3.14
CA CYS A 99 -22.37 -10.07 -4.24
C CYS A 99 -21.04 -9.47 -3.70
N ALA A 100 -21.12 -8.51 -2.77
CA ALA A 100 -19.95 -7.94 -2.12
C ALA A 100 -19.11 -8.99 -1.39
N LEU A 101 -19.76 -9.86 -0.61
CA LEU A 101 -19.08 -10.93 0.12
C LEU A 101 -18.43 -11.96 -0.80
N THR A 102 -19.07 -12.25 -1.94
CA THR A 102 -18.52 -13.13 -2.98
C THR A 102 -17.29 -12.49 -3.62
N LEU A 103 -17.33 -11.20 -3.94
CA LEU A 103 -16.18 -10.44 -4.43
C LEU A 103 -14.97 -10.55 -3.48
N PHE A 104 -15.21 -10.38 -2.17
CA PHE A 104 -14.16 -10.45 -1.15
C PHE A 104 -13.57 -11.85 -1.02
N LEU A 105 -14.43 -12.88 -1.03
CA LEU A 105 -13.98 -14.27 -0.99
C LEU A 105 -13.14 -14.63 -2.22
N LEU A 106 -13.59 -14.25 -3.42
CA LEU A 106 -12.85 -14.46 -4.66
C LEU A 106 -11.47 -13.78 -4.59
N ALA A 107 -11.40 -12.54 -4.10
CA ALA A 107 -10.12 -11.85 -3.94
C ALA A 107 -9.19 -12.60 -2.97
N GLY A 108 -9.69 -13.09 -1.83
CA GLY A 108 -8.92 -13.90 -0.90
C GLY A 108 -8.40 -15.20 -1.51
N LEU A 109 -9.25 -15.92 -2.26
CA LEU A 109 -8.87 -17.16 -2.96
C LEU A 109 -7.81 -16.89 -4.03
N ILE A 110 -7.93 -15.80 -4.81
CA ILE A 110 -6.93 -15.39 -5.78
C ILE A 110 -5.59 -15.08 -5.08
N GLN A 111 -5.60 -14.40 -3.93
CA GLN A 111 -4.39 -14.15 -3.16
C GLN A 111 -3.71 -15.46 -2.69
N LEU A 112 -4.49 -16.45 -2.22
CA LEU A 112 -3.97 -17.77 -1.89
C LEU A 112 -3.37 -18.49 -3.09
N LEU A 113 -4.01 -18.36 -4.26
CA LEU A 113 -3.50 -18.94 -5.51
C LEU A 113 -2.14 -18.36 -5.89
N PHE A 114 -1.98 -17.01 -5.77
CA PHE A 114 -0.68 -16.35 -5.99
C PHE A 114 0.40 -16.84 -5.02
N LEU A 115 0.04 -17.15 -3.79
CA LEU A 115 0.98 -17.70 -2.81
C LEU A 115 1.35 -19.16 -3.12
N ALA A 116 0.38 -19.97 -3.57
CA ALA A 116 0.57 -21.40 -3.87
C ALA A 116 1.40 -21.61 -5.15
N ILE A 117 1.22 -20.76 -6.16
CA ILE A 117 1.89 -20.87 -7.46
C ILE A 117 3.19 -20.05 -7.45
N ARG A 118 4.33 -20.74 -7.28
CA ARG A 118 5.66 -20.10 -7.19
C ARG A 118 6.00 -19.11 -8.31
N PRO A 119 5.69 -19.35 -9.61
CA PRO A 119 5.92 -18.37 -10.66
C PRO A 119 5.17 -17.07 -10.47
N LEU A 120 3.88 -17.12 -10.05
CA LEU A 120 3.06 -15.95 -9.79
C LEU A 120 3.60 -15.16 -8.59
N GLY A 121 3.98 -15.83 -7.50
CA GLY A 121 4.59 -15.19 -6.34
C GLY A 121 5.88 -14.42 -6.68
N ARG A 122 6.69 -14.91 -7.64
CA ARG A 122 7.87 -14.19 -8.11
C ARG A 122 7.55 -12.92 -8.91
N MET A 123 6.37 -12.82 -9.52
CA MET A 123 5.97 -11.59 -10.22
C MET A 123 5.85 -10.39 -9.25
N LEU A 124 5.54 -10.63 -7.98
CA LEU A 124 5.49 -9.59 -6.95
C LEU A 124 6.86 -8.98 -6.64
N ASP A 125 7.95 -9.70 -6.93
CA ASP A 125 9.30 -9.19 -6.74
C ASP A 125 9.69 -8.13 -7.79
N PHE A 126 8.97 -8.06 -8.91
CA PHE A 126 9.21 -7.12 -10.01
C PHE A 126 8.45 -5.78 -9.89
N VAL A 127 7.59 -5.63 -8.89
CA VAL A 127 6.91 -4.34 -8.68
C VAL A 127 7.94 -3.31 -8.24
N SER A 128 8.28 -2.41 -9.16
CA SER A 128 9.20 -1.32 -8.88
C SER A 128 8.53 -0.22 -8.06
N GLU A 129 9.33 0.50 -7.29
CA GLU A 129 8.86 1.57 -6.40
C GLU A 129 8.14 2.70 -7.17
N PRO A 130 8.64 3.17 -8.35
CA PRO A 130 7.94 4.19 -9.15
C PRO A 130 6.54 3.77 -9.61
N VAL A 131 6.34 2.48 -9.96
CA VAL A 131 5.02 1.97 -10.35
C VAL A 131 4.06 2.02 -9.19
N ALA A 132 4.47 1.50 -8.02
CA ALA A 132 3.63 1.46 -6.83
C ALA A 132 3.25 2.87 -6.38
N ASN A 133 4.22 3.80 -6.32
CA ASN A 133 4.00 5.18 -5.88
C ASN A 133 3.12 5.95 -6.88
N GLY A 134 3.32 5.77 -8.20
CA GLY A 134 2.46 6.36 -9.22
C GLY A 134 1.01 5.91 -9.11
N MET A 135 0.77 4.62 -8.90
CA MET A 135 -0.58 4.08 -8.68
C MET A 135 -1.19 4.61 -7.37
N ILE A 136 -0.43 4.64 -6.28
CA ILE A 136 -0.91 5.14 -4.97
C ILE A 136 -1.31 6.61 -5.08
N CYS A 137 -0.51 7.46 -5.72
CA CYS A 137 -0.84 8.86 -5.98
C CYS A 137 -2.09 9.00 -6.85
N GLY A 138 -2.22 8.19 -7.92
CA GLY A 138 -3.41 8.18 -8.77
C GLY A 138 -4.69 7.83 -8.01
N ILE A 139 -4.62 6.83 -7.13
CA ILE A 139 -5.73 6.45 -6.26
C ILE A 139 -6.04 7.57 -5.25
N GLY A 140 -5.03 8.24 -4.71
CA GLY A 140 -5.21 9.40 -3.82
C GLY A 140 -6.02 10.52 -4.48
N VAL A 141 -5.67 10.90 -5.71
CA VAL A 141 -6.42 11.88 -6.51
C VAL A 141 -7.84 11.40 -6.79
N TYR A 142 -7.99 10.14 -7.21
CA TYR A 142 -9.31 9.55 -7.42
C TYR A 142 -10.19 9.61 -6.17
N MET A 143 -9.65 9.30 -5.00
CA MET A 143 -10.39 9.35 -3.73
C MET A 143 -10.89 10.76 -3.41
N ILE A 144 -10.06 11.79 -3.62
CA ILE A 144 -10.45 13.19 -3.43
C ILE A 144 -11.62 13.52 -4.35
N LEU A 145 -11.49 13.23 -5.65
CA LEU A 145 -12.52 13.52 -6.63
C LEU A 145 -13.83 12.78 -6.36
N LYS A 146 -13.75 11.49 -6.01
CA LYS A 146 -14.93 10.68 -5.68
C LYS A 146 -15.67 11.16 -4.44
N SER A 147 -14.93 11.67 -3.45
CA SER A 147 -15.54 12.12 -2.19
C SER A 147 -16.18 13.51 -2.29
N PHE A 148 -15.91 14.25 -3.37
CA PHE A 148 -16.36 15.62 -3.51
C PHE A 148 -17.89 15.77 -3.59
N PRO A 149 -18.65 14.96 -4.36
CA PRO A 149 -20.12 15.03 -4.35
C PRO A 149 -20.71 14.80 -2.95
N THR A 150 -20.22 13.79 -2.26
CA THR A 150 -20.65 13.46 -0.89
C THR A 150 -20.28 14.57 0.11
N PHE A 151 -19.13 15.20 -0.06
CA PHE A 151 -18.71 16.39 0.69
C PHE A 151 -19.69 17.54 0.53
N ALA A 152 -20.25 17.71 -0.66
CA ALA A 152 -21.26 18.72 -0.99
C ALA A 152 -22.70 18.28 -0.68
N GLY A 153 -22.91 17.15 -0.02
CA GLY A 153 -24.22 16.68 0.42
C GLY A 153 -25.05 15.97 -0.63
N LEU A 154 -24.43 15.56 -1.74
CA LEU A 154 -25.09 14.70 -2.73
C LEU A 154 -25.05 13.23 -2.28
N PRO A 155 -26.03 12.39 -2.69
CA PRO A 155 -26.07 10.98 -2.31
C PRO A 155 -24.79 10.25 -2.69
N VAL A 156 -24.36 9.30 -1.86
CA VAL A 156 -23.15 8.47 -2.07
C VAL A 156 -23.16 7.73 -3.41
N ASN A 157 -24.34 7.47 -3.96
CA ASN A 157 -24.52 6.78 -5.25
C ASN A 157 -24.24 7.64 -6.49
N THR A 158 -23.84 8.91 -6.31
CA THR A 158 -23.42 9.74 -7.45
C THR A 158 -22.16 9.13 -8.07
N GLN A 159 -22.32 8.55 -9.27
CA GLN A 159 -21.22 7.89 -9.96
C GLN A 159 -20.22 8.95 -10.44
N VAL A 160 -19.08 9.05 -9.77
CA VAL A 160 -17.94 9.79 -10.29
C VAL A 160 -17.06 8.79 -11.02
N GLU A 161 -17.00 8.90 -12.34
CA GLU A 161 -16.05 8.12 -13.13
C GLU A 161 -14.61 8.56 -12.82
N TRP A 162 -13.66 7.62 -12.93
CA TRP A 162 -12.22 7.87 -12.76
C TRP A 162 -11.58 8.75 -13.83
N ARG A 163 -12.25 8.96 -14.95
CA ARG A 163 -11.76 9.85 -15.98
C ARG A 163 -11.74 11.28 -15.44
N LEU A 164 -10.55 11.84 -15.30
CA LEU A 164 -10.34 13.19 -14.76
C LEU A 164 -11.26 14.23 -15.39
N TRP A 165 -11.55 14.12 -16.68
CA TRP A 165 -12.46 15.03 -17.38
C TRP A 165 -13.90 14.93 -16.90
N ILE A 166 -14.41 13.72 -16.70
CA ILE A 166 -15.78 13.51 -16.22
C ILE A 166 -15.89 13.88 -14.75
N ALA A 167 -14.87 13.54 -13.96
CA ALA A 167 -14.78 13.98 -12.57
C ALA A 167 -14.77 15.52 -12.44
N TRP A 168 -14.11 16.22 -13.37
CA TRP A 168 -14.11 17.70 -13.42
C TRP A 168 -15.48 18.27 -13.77
N GLN A 169 -16.19 17.69 -14.73
CA GLN A 169 -17.57 18.08 -15.06
C GLN A 169 -18.50 17.84 -13.86
N SER A 170 -18.38 16.70 -13.19
CA SER A 170 -19.13 16.41 -11.97
C SER A 170 -18.81 17.40 -10.85
N PHE A 171 -17.56 17.85 -10.74
CA PHE A 171 -17.16 18.89 -9.78
C PHE A 171 -17.89 20.22 -10.04
N LEU A 172 -17.98 20.65 -11.28
CA LEU A 172 -18.67 21.89 -11.63
C LEU A 172 -20.18 21.80 -11.36
N SER A 173 -20.83 20.69 -11.71
CA SER A 173 -22.26 20.49 -11.43
C SER A 173 -22.57 20.41 -9.93
N VAL A 174 -21.66 19.87 -9.13
CA VAL A 174 -21.79 19.83 -7.67
C VAL A 174 -21.80 21.22 -7.05
N LEU A 175 -21.05 22.18 -7.59
CA LEU A 175 -21.03 23.56 -7.09
C LEU A 175 -22.38 24.27 -7.29
N GLU A 176 -23.17 23.86 -8.29
CA GLU A 176 -24.49 24.43 -8.58
C GLU A 176 -25.61 23.79 -7.75
N ILE A 177 -25.51 22.49 -7.43
CA ILE A 177 -26.60 21.70 -6.83
C ILE A 177 -26.32 21.38 -5.35
N GLY A 178 -25.08 21.60 -4.89
CA GLY A 178 -24.62 21.19 -3.57
C GLY A 178 -25.36 21.87 -2.41
N ASN A 179 -25.53 21.13 -1.30
CA ASN A 179 -26.09 21.65 -0.07
C ASN A 179 -25.05 22.48 0.70
N MET A 180 -25.27 23.77 0.85
CA MET A 180 -24.35 24.68 1.56
C MET A 180 -24.08 24.25 3.00
N HIS A 181 -25.06 23.68 3.70
CA HIS A 181 -24.87 23.19 5.07
C HIS A 181 -23.91 21.98 5.10
N ALA A 182 -24.02 21.08 4.13
CA ALA A 182 -23.12 19.95 3.97
C ALA A 182 -21.68 20.42 3.70
N ILE A 183 -21.51 21.39 2.79
CA ILE A 183 -20.21 21.98 2.47
C ILE A 183 -19.59 22.63 3.71
N HIS A 184 -20.36 23.36 4.52
CA HIS A 184 -19.85 23.97 5.74
C HIS A 184 -19.39 22.92 6.76
N ILE A 185 -20.16 21.83 6.95
CA ILE A 185 -19.77 20.71 7.84
C ILE A 185 -18.49 20.07 7.36
N GLY A 186 -18.40 19.74 6.07
CA GLY A 186 -17.21 19.15 5.47
C GLY A 186 -15.99 20.07 5.59
N LEU A 187 -16.17 21.40 5.34
CA LEU A 187 -15.09 22.39 5.42
C LEU A 187 -14.58 22.54 6.85
N ILE A 188 -15.48 22.64 7.84
CA ILE A 188 -15.09 22.70 9.27
C ILE A 188 -14.28 21.45 9.64
N THR A 189 -14.76 20.27 9.25
CA THR A 189 -14.06 19.00 9.48
C THR A 189 -12.66 19.03 8.86
N LEU A 190 -12.56 19.46 7.61
CA LEU A 190 -11.29 19.53 6.88
C LEU A 190 -10.31 20.51 7.56
N VAL A 191 -10.76 21.74 7.83
CA VAL A 191 -9.93 22.81 8.42
C VAL A 191 -9.44 22.39 9.81
N VAL A 192 -10.34 21.93 10.68
CA VAL A 192 -9.96 21.47 12.03
C VAL A 192 -8.97 20.30 11.95
N THR A 193 -9.19 19.35 11.04
CA THR A 193 -8.26 18.23 10.84
C THR A 193 -6.87 18.72 10.43
N ILE A 194 -6.78 19.63 9.45
CA ILE A 194 -5.50 20.14 8.94
C ILE A 194 -4.79 20.98 10.02
N VAL A 195 -5.51 21.87 10.68
CA VAL A 195 -4.95 22.74 11.72
C VAL A 195 -4.48 21.93 12.92
N ALA A 196 -5.27 20.98 13.40
CA ALA A 196 -4.88 20.11 14.51
C ALA A 196 -3.60 19.32 14.21
N ARG A 197 -3.39 18.91 12.96
CA ARG A 197 -2.20 18.18 12.53
C ARG A 197 -0.92 19.02 12.49
N GLN A 198 -1.02 20.35 12.49
CA GLN A 198 0.16 21.24 12.59
C GLN A 198 0.73 21.26 14.02
N PHE A 199 -0.11 21.03 15.03
CA PHE A 199 0.35 20.96 16.42
C PHE A 199 0.85 19.56 16.76
N HIS A 200 2.10 19.46 17.21
CA HIS A 200 2.73 18.16 17.50
C HIS A 200 1.91 17.29 18.49
N ALA A 201 1.31 17.91 19.51
CA ALA A 201 0.50 17.21 20.50
C ALA A 201 -0.84 16.67 19.93
N LEU A 202 -1.42 17.36 18.93
CA LEU A 202 -2.74 17.04 18.36
C LEU A 202 -2.65 16.30 17.03
N ARG A 203 -1.46 16.14 16.47
CA ARG A 203 -1.23 15.57 15.14
C ARG A 203 -1.93 14.24 14.92
N ASN A 204 -1.86 13.36 15.90
CA ASN A 204 -2.45 12.02 15.82
C ASN A 204 -3.96 12.04 16.04
N TRP A 205 -4.50 13.05 16.70
CA TRP A 205 -5.92 13.23 17.02
C TRP A 205 -6.66 14.10 16.00
N GLY A 206 -5.97 14.66 15.01
CA GLY A 206 -6.52 15.64 14.07
C GLY A 206 -7.78 15.15 13.35
N ILE A 207 -7.82 13.88 12.92
CA ILE A 207 -8.98 13.28 12.26
C ILE A 207 -10.17 13.21 13.22
N LEU A 208 -9.95 12.75 14.45
CA LEU A 208 -11.02 12.68 15.46
C LEU A 208 -11.57 14.07 15.80
N LEU A 209 -10.69 15.04 16.03
CA LEU A 209 -11.08 16.41 16.35
C LEU A 209 -11.87 17.05 15.20
N GLY A 210 -11.47 16.79 13.95
CA GLY A 210 -12.21 17.26 12.78
C GLY A 210 -13.61 16.68 12.71
N ILE A 211 -13.77 15.37 12.88
CA ILE A 211 -15.10 14.73 12.90
C ILE A 211 -15.94 15.25 14.04
N LEU A 212 -15.38 15.35 15.24
CA LEU A 212 -16.09 15.89 16.39
C LEU A 212 -16.61 17.30 16.14
N ALA A 213 -15.75 18.18 15.59
CA ALA A 213 -16.15 19.54 15.24
C ALA A 213 -17.25 19.58 14.17
N GLY A 214 -17.13 18.77 13.11
CA GLY A 214 -18.16 18.67 12.07
C GLY A 214 -19.48 18.11 12.60
N THR A 215 -19.43 17.11 13.48
CA THR A 215 -20.63 16.54 14.11
C THR A 215 -21.31 17.53 15.05
N LEU A 216 -20.55 18.20 15.92
CA LEU A 216 -21.10 19.22 16.81
C LEU A 216 -21.74 20.38 16.02
N TYR A 217 -21.10 20.81 14.96
CA TYR A 217 -21.66 21.86 14.09
C TYR A 217 -22.93 21.37 13.37
N SER A 218 -22.97 20.13 12.91
CA SER A 218 -24.19 19.53 12.33
C SER A 218 -25.35 19.48 13.33
N GLN A 219 -25.07 19.07 14.57
CA GLN A 219 -26.08 19.07 15.64
C GLN A 219 -26.56 20.49 16.01
N TYR A 220 -25.64 21.47 16.02
CA TYR A 220 -25.98 22.87 16.20
C TYR A 220 -26.93 23.38 15.11
N LEU A 221 -26.67 23.07 13.84
CA LEU A 221 -27.54 23.43 12.71
C LEU A 221 -28.92 22.78 12.86
N ASN A 222 -28.99 21.50 13.17
CA ASN A 222 -30.24 20.77 13.34
C ASN A 222 -31.08 21.37 14.47
N ALA A 223 -30.46 21.78 15.58
CA ALA A 223 -31.15 22.38 16.72
C ALA A 223 -31.69 23.81 16.44
N HIS A 224 -30.97 24.62 15.65
CA HIS A 224 -31.32 26.03 15.41
C HIS A 224 -32.29 26.21 14.26
N PHE A 225 -32.22 25.37 13.23
CA PHE A 225 -33.08 25.53 12.05
C PHE A 225 -34.38 24.71 12.16
N GLY A 226 -34.62 24.02 13.28
CA GLY A 226 -35.92 23.42 13.62
C GLY A 226 -36.41 22.35 12.65
N LEU A 227 -35.52 21.83 11.82
CA LEU A 227 -35.83 20.84 10.81
C LEU A 227 -35.76 19.49 11.46
N GLY A 228 -36.91 18.92 11.80
CA GLY A 228 -37.05 17.60 12.44
C GLY A 228 -36.52 16.43 11.57
N GLU A 229 -36.05 16.72 10.37
CA GLU A 229 -35.32 15.81 9.50
C GLU A 229 -33.90 16.35 9.32
N THR A 230 -32.93 15.46 9.34
CA THR A 230 -31.52 15.80 9.22
C THR A 230 -31.26 16.54 7.90
N LEU A 231 -30.84 17.82 7.99
CA LEU A 231 -30.41 18.63 6.83
C LEU A 231 -29.34 17.96 6.00
N VAL A 232 -28.69 16.98 6.58
CA VAL A 232 -27.54 16.26 6.02
C VAL A 232 -27.63 14.81 6.41
N GLU A 233 -27.44 13.92 5.46
CA GLU A 233 -27.40 12.48 5.66
C GLU A 233 -26.41 12.09 6.77
N GLN A 234 -26.84 11.27 7.72
CA GLN A 234 -26.01 10.73 8.80
C GLN A 234 -25.61 9.29 8.49
N THR A 235 -24.52 8.86 9.11
CA THR A 235 -24.12 7.45 9.03
C THR A 235 -25.23 6.59 9.65
N ALA A 236 -25.77 5.66 8.86
CA ALA A 236 -26.89 4.80 9.29
C ALA A 236 -26.56 4.03 10.59
N ASN A 237 -27.63 3.75 11.38
CA ASN A 237 -27.57 3.06 12.67
C ASN A 237 -26.57 1.91 12.68
N ILE A 238 -25.54 2.06 13.51
CA ILE A 238 -24.65 0.97 13.88
C ILE A 238 -25.38 0.26 15.01
N SER A 239 -26.03 -0.87 14.70
CA SER A 239 -26.73 -1.62 15.74
C SER A 239 -25.73 -2.06 16.81
N PRO A 240 -25.87 -1.61 18.06
CA PRO A 240 -24.99 -2.04 19.15
C PRO A 240 -25.14 -3.55 19.46
N ALA A 241 -26.22 -4.18 19.06
CA ALA A 241 -26.49 -5.62 19.18
C ALA A 241 -25.82 -6.45 18.06
N GLY A 242 -25.00 -5.83 17.25
CA GLY A 242 -24.40 -6.42 16.06
C GLY A 242 -23.28 -7.41 16.30
N PHE A 243 -23.52 -8.45 17.05
CA PHE A 243 -22.78 -9.68 16.76
C PHE A 243 -23.23 -10.16 15.39
N VAL A 244 -22.30 -10.07 14.47
CA VAL A 244 -22.44 -10.40 13.06
C VAL A 244 -22.94 -11.82 12.94
N TYR A 245 -24.10 -11.97 12.37
CA TYR A 245 -24.50 -13.28 11.88
C TYR A 245 -23.60 -13.61 10.68
N PRO A 246 -22.95 -14.77 10.64
CA PRO A 246 -22.18 -15.18 9.48
C PRO A 246 -23.07 -15.14 8.24
N SER A 247 -22.72 -14.29 7.29
CA SER A 247 -23.41 -14.27 6.01
C SER A 247 -22.64 -15.14 5.03
N LEU A 248 -23.35 -16.03 4.34
CA LEU A 248 -22.74 -16.86 3.31
C LEU A 248 -22.61 -16.04 2.02
N PRO A 249 -21.44 -16.06 1.37
CA PRO A 249 -21.30 -15.53 0.03
C PRO A 249 -22.29 -16.22 -0.92
N LEU A 250 -22.90 -15.44 -1.82
CA LEU A 250 -23.84 -15.98 -2.77
C LEU A 250 -23.14 -16.90 -3.79
N PHE A 251 -23.41 -18.17 -3.67
CA PHE A 251 -23.23 -19.17 -4.73
C PHE A 251 -24.58 -19.62 -5.29
N ALA A 252 -25.62 -18.80 -5.17
CA ALA A 252 -26.94 -19.12 -5.64
C ALA A 252 -26.95 -19.33 -7.17
N GLN A 253 -27.58 -20.40 -7.62
CA GLN A 253 -27.57 -20.84 -9.02
C GLN A 253 -28.13 -19.79 -10.01
N GLU A 254 -29.01 -18.90 -9.55
CA GLU A 254 -29.62 -17.86 -10.38
C GLU A 254 -28.72 -16.65 -10.64
N ALA A 255 -27.71 -16.41 -9.79
CA ALA A 255 -26.79 -15.27 -9.89
C ALA A 255 -25.46 -15.58 -10.61
N MET A 256 -25.27 -16.78 -11.13
CA MET A 256 -24.01 -17.19 -11.80
C MET A 256 -23.58 -16.31 -12.98
N PRO A 257 -24.47 -15.84 -13.88
CA PRO A 257 -24.05 -14.97 -14.98
C PRO A 257 -23.47 -13.64 -14.50
N ASP A 258 -23.95 -13.13 -13.39
CA ASP A 258 -23.58 -11.82 -12.85
C ASP A 258 -22.26 -11.86 -12.06
N ILE A 259 -21.87 -13.03 -11.55
CA ILE A 259 -20.57 -13.24 -10.86
C ILE A 259 -19.40 -12.98 -11.81
N ILE A 260 -19.53 -13.26 -13.11
CA ILE A 260 -18.50 -12.99 -14.11
C ILE A 260 -18.17 -11.50 -14.17
N SER A 261 -19.15 -10.63 -13.98
CA SER A 261 -18.96 -9.17 -14.00
C SER A 261 -18.05 -8.65 -12.89
N ILE A 262 -17.98 -9.33 -11.73
CA ILE A 262 -17.16 -8.92 -10.59
C ILE A 262 -15.76 -9.55 -10.59
N ILE A 263 -15.47 -10.53 -11.47
CA ILE A 263 -14.16 -11.19 -11.53
C ILE A 263 -13.01 -10.19 -11.77
N PRO A 264 -13.10 -9.23 -12.72
CA PRO A 264 -12.05 -8.23 -12.90
C PRO A 264 -11.77 -7.41 -11.63
N GLY A 265 -12.83 -7.06 -10.90
CA GLY A 265 -12.72 -6.39 -9.61
C GLY A 265 -12.05 -7.27 -8.56
N ALA A 266 -12.38 -8.57 -8.48
CA ALA A 266 -11.75 -9.52 -7.56
C ALA A 266 -10.25 -9.68 -7.84
N VAL A 267 -9.85 -9.77 -9.10
CA VAL A 267 -8.44 -9.83 -9.51
C VAL A 267 -7.73 -8.54 -9.12
N THR A 268 -8.34 -7.38 -9.40
CA THR A 268 -7.79 -6.07 -9.03
C THR A 268 -7.59 -5.95 -7.53
N LEU A 269 -8.61 -6.31 -6.76
CA LEU A 269 -8.61 -6.27 -5.30
C LEU A 269 -7.50 -7.17 -4.72
N ALA A 270 -7.37 -8.39 -5.27
CA ALA A 270 -6.32 -9.33 -4.89
C ALA A 270 -4.93 -8.77 -5.17
N LEU A 271 -4.66 -8.32 -6.39
CA LEU A 271 -3.35 -7.83 -6.80
C LEU A 271 -2.94 -6.56 -6.05
N LEU A 272 -3.86 -5.60 -5.87
CA LEU A 272 -3.58 -4.40 -5.08
C LEU A 272 -3.27 -4.74 -3.62
N GLY A 273 -4.02 -5.64 -3.00
CA GLY A 273 -3.73 -6.11 -1.65
C GLY A 273 -2.35 -6.75 -1.55
N LEU A 274 -1.99 -7.62 -2.50
CA LEU A 274 -0.66 -8.24 -2.58
C LEU A 274 0.45 -7.18 -2.71
N PHE A 275 0.30 -6.21 -3.64
CA PHE A 275 1.30 -5.17 -3.86
C PHE A 275 1.48 -4.28 -2.63
N GLN A 276 0.38 -3.86 -2.00
CA GLN A 276 0.44 -3.04 -0.80
C GLN A 276 1.11 -3.77 0.36
N THR A 277 0.79 -5.03 0.56
CA THR A 277 1.39 -5.83 1.63
C THR A 277 2.88 -6.04 1.41
N VAL A 278 3.32 -6.36 0.17
CA VAL A 278 4.75 -6.47 -0.17
C VAL A 278 5.47 -5.16 0.06
N ALA A 279 4.92 -4.05 -0.45
CA ALA A 279 5.53 -2.73 -0.31
C ALA A 279 5.62 -2.28 1.16
N ALA A 280 4.55 -2.49 1.95
CA ALA A 280 4.52 -2.17 3.37
C ALA A 280 5.52 -3.00 4.17
N MET A 281 5.63 -4.30 3.89
CA MET A 281 6.60 -5.18 4.54
C MET A 281 8.04 -4.79 4.19
N ARG A 282 8.33 -4.46 2.92
CA ARG A 282 9.65 -3.98 2.50
C ARG A 282 10.03 -2.67 3.18
N MET A 283 9.10 -1.72 3.25
CA MET A 283 9.30 -0.44 3.94
C MET A 283 9.61 -0.67 5.43
N MET A 284 8.84 -1.54 6.11
CA MET A 284 9.07 -1.84 7.52
C MET A 284 10.39 -2.55 7.77
N ASN A 285 10.77 -3.50 6.92
CA ASN A 285 12.06 -4.18 7.01
C ASN A 285 13.24 -3.19 6.91
N ARG A 286 13.16 -2.22 5.97
CA ARG A 286 14.18 -1.17 5.83
C ARG A 286 14.28 -0.29 7.09
N LYS A 287 13.15 0.10 7.67
CA LYS A 287 13.10 1.01 8.82
C LYS A 287 13.40 0.33 10.15
N SER A 288 12.99 -0.94 10.34
CA SER A 288 13.18 -1.68 11.61
C SER A 288 14.49 -2.44 11.68
N GLY A 289 15.21 -2.61 10.57
CA GLY A 289 16.39 -3.46 10.48
C GLY A 289 16.11 -4.96 10.68
N GLN A 290 14.85 -5.35 10.84
CA GLN A 290 14.41 -6.75 10.94
C GLN A 290 13.94 -7.24 9.59
N PHE A 291 14.46 -8.39 9.16
CA PHE A 291 14.00 -9.01 7.93
C PHE A 291 12.86 -9.98 8.22
N VAL A 292 11.66 -9.64 7.73
CA VAL A 292 10.51 -10.54 7.72
C VAL A 292 10.11 -10.75 6.25
N ASP A 293 10.03 -12.01 5.83
CA ASP A 293 9.62 -12.34 4.46
C ASP A 293 8.19 -11.85 4.19
N ALA A 294 8.02 -11.10 3.12
CA ALA A 294 6.71 -10.55 2.70
C ALA A 294 5.65 -11.64 2.46
N ARG A 295 6.07 -12.87 2.16
CA ARG A 295 5.17 -14.02 2.00
C ARG A 295 4.33 -14.30 3.24
N HIS A 296 4.88 -14.06 4.45
CA HIS A 296 4.12 -14.22 5.68
C HIS A 296 3.01 -13.18 5.82
N GLY A 297 3.27 -11.94 5.38
CA GLY A 297 2.25 -10.90 5.31
C GLY A 297 1.14 -11.23 4.32
N ILE A 298 1.53 -11.67 3.12
CA ILE A 298 0.59 -12.11 2.09
C ILE A 298 -0.27 -13.28 2.58
N PHE A 299 0.33 -14.27 3.23
CA PHE A 299 -0.40 -15.40 3.80
C PHE A 299 -1.42 -14.95 4.85
N ALA A 300 -1.02 -14.06 5.74
CA ALA A 300 -1.91 -13.52 6.76
C ALA A 300 -3.12 -12.79 6.15
N ASP A 301 -2.87 -11.93 5.15
CA ASP A 301 -3.94 -11.19 4.48
C ASP A 301 -4.84 -12.12 3.66
N ALA A 302 -4.27 -13.06 2.90
CA ALA A 302 -5.03 -14.00 2.07
C ALA A 302 -5.96 -14.88 2.90
N VAL A 303 -5.45 -15.46 4.00
CA VAL A 303 -6.28 -16.27 4.92
C VAL A 303 -7.35 -15.40 5.57
N SER A 304 -7.00 -14.20 6.01
CA SER A 304 -7.99 -13.27 6.58
C SER A 304 -9.08 -12.93 5.57
N ASN A 305 -8.72 -12.64 4.33
CA ASN A 305 -9.66 -12.28 3.26
C ASN A 305 -10.55 -13.45 2.81
N CYS A 306 -10.17 -14.70 3.09
CA CYS A 306 -11.07 -15.85 2.93
C CYS A 306 -12.07 -16.00 4.08
N VAL A 307 -11.74 -15.52 5.29
CA VAL A 307 -12.60 -15.67 6.48
C VAL A 307 -13.50 -14.46 6.69
N LEU A 308 -12.99 -13.25 6.47
CA LEU A 308 -13.68 -11.98 6.71
C LEU A 308 -15.05 -11.85 6.00
N PRO A 309 -15.25 -12.35 4.77
CA PRO A 309 -16.56 -12.31 4.12
C PRO A 309 -17.67 -12.97 4.93
N PHE A 310 -17.35 -14.07 5.63
CA PHE A 310 -18.34 -14.80 6.46
C PHE A 310 -18.76 -14.04 7.72
N ILE A 311 -18.09 -12.97 8.05
CA ILE A 311 -18.43 -12.07 9.17
C ILE A 311 -18.76 -10.65 8.68
N SER A 312 -19.14 -10.50 7.41
CA SER A 312 -19.54 -9.24 6.77
C SER A 312 -18.51 -8.11 6.96
N ALA A 313 -17.24 -8.43 6.82
CA ALA A 313 -16.15 -7.46 6.93
C ALA A 313 -15.54 -7.15 5.57
N LEU A 314 -15.07 -5.90 5.38
CA LEU A 314 -14.27 -5.50 4.22
C LEU A 314 -12.99 -6.33 4.13
N PRO A 315 -12.40 -6.46 2.93
CA PRO A 315 -11.09 -7.05 2.77
C PRO A 315 -10.03 -6.30 3.55
N THR A 316 -9.07 -7.03 4.09
CA THR A 316 -7.94 -6.50 4.85
C THR A 316 -6.65 -6.51 4.02
N CYS A 317 -5.81 -5.52 4.22
CA CYS A 317 -4.41 -5.54 3.81
C CYS A 317 -3.56 -4.65 4.71
N ALA A 318 -2.24 -4.70 4.52
CA ALA A 318 -1.30 -3.85 5.23
C ALA A 318 -1.61 -2.36 5.03
N SER A 319 -1.59 -1.59 6.11
CA SER A 319 -1.80 -0.15 6.07
C SER A 319 -0.52 0.60 6.39
N PHE A 320 0.04 1.30 5.39
CA PHE A 320 1.25 2.12 5.54
C PHE A 320 1.13 3.14 6.67
N ASN A 321 0.01 3.87 6.73
CA ASN A 321 -0.22 4.93 7.71
C ASN A 321 -0.22 4.38 9.13
N ARG A 322 -0.95 3.29 9.38
CA ARG A 322 -1.04 2.68 10.72
C ARG A 322 0.28 2.04 11.13
N MET A 323 0.95 1.35 10.20
CA MET A 323 2.28 0.76 10.46
C MET A 323 3.32 1.85 10.75
N SER A 324 3.31 2.98 10.01
CA SER A 324 4.18 4.12 10.28
C SER A 324 3.86 4.79 11.62
N LEU A 325 2.58 4.88 12.00
CA LEU A 325 2.18 5.40 13.31
C LEU A 325 2.67 4.51 14.45
N MET A 326 2.50 3.18 14.34
CA MET A 326 3.04 2.21 15.30
C MET A 326 4.56 2.35 15.45
N GLN A 327 5.25 2.52 14.33
CA GLN A 327 6.68 2.72 14.33
C GLN A 327 7.09 4.06 14.97
N ALA A 328 6.39 5.16 14.65
CA ALA A 328 6.64 6.47 15.25
C ALA A 328 6.40 6.46 16.77
N MET A 329 5.42 5.68 17.24
CA MET A 329 5.17 5.43 18.67
C MET A 329 6.11 4.37 19.25
N ASN A 330 6.99 3.82 18.42
CA ASN A 330 8.04 2.87 18.80
C ASN A 330 7.48 1.61 19.49
N THR A 331 6.38 1.02 18.93
CA THR A 331 5.79 -0.20 19.49
C THR A 331 6.78 -1.36 19.51
N GLY A 332 6.72 -2.17 20.56
CA GLY A 332 7.60 -3.33 20.74
C GLY A 332 6.94 -4.66 20.43
N SER A 333 5.61 -4.69 20.27
CA SER A 333 4.87 -5.95 20.19
C SER A 333 3.60 -5.86 19.35
N ARG A 334 3.04 -7.03 19.01
CA ARG A 334 1.73 -7.15 18.34
C ARG A 334 0.56 -6.83 19.28
N VAL A 335 0.82 -6.71 20.58
CA VAL A 335 -0.18 -6.38 21.59
C VAL A 335 -0.86 -5.05 21.27
N ALA A 336 -0.10 -4.06 20.77
CA ALA A 336 -0.65 -2.77 20.35
C ALA A 336 -1.69 -2.93 19.22
N ALA A 337 -1.41 -3.73 18.20
CA ALA A 337 -2.38 -4.00 17.13
C ALA A 337 -3.60 -4.80 17.63
N ALA A 338 -3.37 -5.86 18.39
CA ALA A 338 -4.46 -6.68 18.94
C ALA A 338 -5.34 -5.89 19.90
N SER A 339 -4.75 -5.09 20.80
CA SER A 339 -5.50 -4.24 21.72
C SER A 339 -6.28 -3.14 21.02
N SER A 340 -5.81 -2.62 19.89
CA SER A 340 -6.58 -1.66 19.10
C SER A 340 -7.90 -2.24 18.60
N ALA A 341 -7.92 -3.51 18.20
CA ALA A 341 -9.13 -4.21 17.81
C ALA A 341 -10.10 -4.38 19.00
N LEU A 342 -9.58 -4.72 20.17
CA LEU A 342 -10.40 -4.88 21.39
C LEU A 342 -10.95 -3.53 21.88
N PHE A 343 -10.13 -2.47 21.86
CA PHE A 343 -10.60 -1.13 22.20
C PHE A 343 -11.65 -0.62 21.20
N LEU A 344 -11.49 -0.93 19.90
CA LEU A 344 -12.46 -0.57 18.90
C LEU A 344 -13.80 -1.30 19.13
N LEU A 345 -13.75 -2.59 19.46
CA LEU A 345 -14.93 -3.35 19.84
C LEU A 345 -15.65 -2.71 21.03
N ALA A 346 -14.91 -2.34 22.07
CA ALA A 346 -15.45 -1.64 23.23
C ALA A 346 -16.04 -0.27 22.86
N LEU A 347 -15.33 0.54 22.08
CA LEU A 347 -15.81 1.84 21.62
C LEU A 347 -17.14 1.73 20.87
N VAL A 348 -17.24 0.78 19.94
CA VAL A 348 -18.48 0.58 19.16
C VAL A 348 -19.62 0.05 20.04
N SER A 349 -19.31 -0.84 21.00
CA SER A 349 -20.33 -1.40 21.90
C SER A 349 -20.90 -0.36 22.86
N PHE A 350 -20.07 0.56 23.36
CA PHE A 350 -20.53 1.56 24.34
C PHE A 350 -20.96 2.89 23.69
N PHE A 351 -20.41 3.25 22.54
CA PHE A 351 -20.62 4.55 21.88
C PHE A 351 -21.26 4.45 20.50
N GLY A 352 -21.84 3.30 20.12
CA GLY A 352 -22.40 3.07 18.79
C GLY A 352 -23.46 4.10 18.38
N GLU A 353 -24.34 4.51 19.31
CA GLU A 353 -25.37 5.53 19.06
C GLU A 353 -24.76 6.90 18.70
N TYR A 354 -23.67 7.28 19.38
CA TYR A 354 -22.96 8.54 19.07
C TYR A 354 -22.19 8.50 17.74
N ILE A 355 -21.84 7.30 17.28
CA ILE A 355 -21.21 7.12 15.99
C ILE A 355 -22.25 7.28 14.87
N ALA A 356 -23.48 6.88 15.09
CA ALA A 356 -24.56 6.97 14.11
C ALA A 356 -24.92 8.42 13.72
N ILE A 357 -24.70 9.39 14.61
CA ILE A 357 -24.99 10.80 14.34
C ILE A 357 -23.91 11.53 13.53
N ILE A 358 -22.81 10.86 13.17
CA ILE A 358 -21.73 11.50 12.38
C ILE A 358 -22.25 11.84 10.97
N PRO A 359 -22.15 13.10 10.53
CA PRO A 359 -22.65 13.49 9.22
C PRO A 359 -21.75 12.95 8.09
N VAL A 360 -22.37 12.49 7.01
CA VAL A 360 -21.70 11.92 5.84
C VAL A 360 -20.69 12.89 5.20
N PRO A 361 -20.94 14.22 5.08
CA PRO A 361 -19.94 15.17 4.60
C PRO A 361 -18.65 15.23 5.43
N ALA A 362 -18.75 15.02 6.75
CA ALA A 362 -17.55 14.94 7.59
C ALA A 362 -16.71 13.71 7.25
N MET A 363 -17.35 12.57 6.95
CA MET A 363 -16.66 11.36 6.49
C MET A 363 -15.97 11.58 5.14
N ALA A 364 -16.67 12.23 4.20
CA ALA A 364 -16.10 12.59 2.91
C ALA A 364 -14.86 13.48 3.05
N ALA A 365 -14.90 14.48 3.94
CA ALA A 365 -13.76 15.34 4.26
C ALA A 365 -12.54 14.52 4.73
N ILE A 366 -12.75 13.51 5.59
CA ILE A 366 -11.67 12.64 6.05
C ILE A 366 -11.07 11.82 4.91
N ILE A 367 -11.90 11.32 3.99
CA ILE A 367 -11.38 10.58 2.82
C ILE A 367 -10.54 11.50 1.94
N MET A 368 -10.94 12.76 1.75
CA MET A 368 -10.13 13.74 1.03
C MET A 368 -8.77 13.96 1.70
N VAL A 369 -8.73 14.07 3.04
CA VAL A 369 -7.46 14.15 3.79
C VAL A 369 -6.62 12.87 3.61
N VAL A 370 -7.24 11.69 3.65
CA VAL A 370 -6.53 10.42 3.43
C VAL A 370 -5.97 10.34 2.02
N GLY A 371 -6.77 10.73 1.00
CA GLY A 371 -6.33 10.81 -0.39
C GLY A 371 -5.15 11.77 -0.57
N ALA A 372 -5.22 12.96 0.04
CA ALA A 372 -4.12 13.92 0.01
C ALA A 372 -2.85 13.39 0.68
N ASN A 373 -2.96 12.61 1.75
CA ASN A 373 -1.80 11.97 2.41
C ASN A 373 -1.17 10.82 1.60
N MET A 374 -1.86 10.31 0.58
CA MET A 374 -1.30 9.32 -0.35
C MET A 374 -0.39 9.96 -1.41
N ILE A 375 -0.44 11.28 -1.54
CA ILE A 375 0.38 12.06 -2.46
C ILE A 375 1.63 12.52 -1.69
N ASP A 376 2.71 11.73 -1.75
CA ASP A 376 3.98 12.10 -1.12
C ASP A 376 4.83 12.92 -2.08
N TRP A 377 4.89 14.23 -1.83
CA TRP A 377 5.66 15.16 -2.66
C TRP A 377 7.17 14.91 -2.62
N SER A 378 7.70 14.30 -1.56
CA SER A 378 9.11 13.97 -1.45
C SER A 378 9.47 12.80 -2.37
N ASP A 379 8.63 11.76 -2.38
CA ASP A 379 8.79 10.62 -3.26
C ASP A 379 8.62 11.00 -4.74
N ILE A 380 7.61 11.85 -5.04
CA ILE A 380 7.40 12.37 -6.39
C ILE A 380 8.67 13.08 -6.88
N ARG A 381 9.23 14.00 -6.10
CA ARG A 381 10.46 14.72 -6.48
C ARG A 381 11.62 13.77 -6.71
N ALA A 382 11.81 12.79 -5.84
CA ALA A 382 12.88 11.80 -5.97
C ALA A 382 12.79 11.02 -7.29
N HIS A 383 11.58 10.58 -7.69
CA HIS A 383 11.39 9.89 -8.97
C HIS A 383 11.60 10.81 -10.18
N PHE A 384 11.28 12.11 -10.06
CA PHE A 384 11.47 13.06 -11.16
C PHE A 384 12.94 13.51 -11.36
N GLU A 385 13.83 13.19 -10.42
CA GLU A 385 15.29 13.36 -10.59
C GLU A 385 15.84 12.39 -11.64
N HIS A 386 15.19 11.23 -11.83
CA HIS A 386 15.60 10.20 -12.78
C HIS A 386 14.56 10.04 -13.89
N ARG A 387 14.88 10.48 -15.12
CA ARG A 387 13.97 10.46 -16.27
C ARG A 387 13.22 9.13 -16.47
N PRO A 388 13.87 7.94 -16.41
CA PRO A 388 13.15 6.68 -16.58
C PRO A 388 12.10 6.42 -15.48
N GLU A 389 12.44 6.73 -14.23
CA GLU A 389 11.52 6.56 -13.11
C GLU A 389 10.34 7.52 -13.21
N ALA A 390 10.59 8.78 -13.65
CA ALA A 390 9.54 9.77 -13.88
C ALA A 390 8.54 9.30 -14.95
N ILE A 391 9.02 8.66 -16.03
CA ILE A 391 8.15 8.13 -17.10
C ILE A 391 7.28 7.00 -16.53
N VAL A 392 7.88 6.05 -15.81
CA VAL A 392 7.16 4.91 -15.24
C VAL A 392 6.16 5.36 -14.19
N PHE A 393 6.54 6.29 -13.29
CA PHE A 393 5.65 6.90 -12.31
C PHE A 393 4.45 7.59 -12.98
N SER A 394 4.73 8.49 -13.95
CA SER A 394 3.69 9.24 -14.65
C SER A 394 2.74 8.34 -15.45
N ALA A 395 3.29 7.32 -16.12
CA ALA A 395 2.47 6.34 -16.84
C ALA A 395 1.58 5.52 -15.89
N SER A 396 2.10 5.11 -14.73
CA SER A 396 1.33 4.40 -13.71
C SER A 396 0.24 5.29 -13.09
N PHE A 397 0.56 6.55 -12.80
CA PHE A 397 -0.41 7.55 -12.32
C PHE A 397 -1.53 7.77 -13.33
N LEU A 398 -1.20 8.03 -14.59
CA LEU A 398 -2.19 8.29 -15.65
C LEU A 398 -3.04 7.06 -15.94
N SER A 399 -2.48 5.86 -15.85
CA SER A 399 -3.23 4.63 -16.12
C SER A 399 -4.40 4.43 -15.16
N VAL A 400 -4.32 4.92 -13.91
CA VAL A 400 -5.45 4.95 -12.97
C VAL A 400 -6.62 5.74 -13.55
N HIS A 401 -6.33 6.88 -14.18
CA HIS A 401 -7.33 7.80 -14.67
C HIS A 401 -7.82 7.52 -16.10
N ILE A 402 -7.07 6.75 -16.89
CA ILE A 402 -7.42 6.39 -18.28
C ILE A 402 -8.14 5.05 -18.33
N PHE A 403 -7.58 4.05 -17.66
CA PHE A 403 -8.03 2.66 -17.73
C PHE A 403 -8.76 2.19 -16.47
N GLY A 404 -8.86 3.06 -15.47
CA GLY A 404 -9.41 2.73 -14.16
C GLY A 404 -8.46 1.86 -13.32
N LEU A 405 -8.94 1.45 -12.14
CA LEU A 405 -8.10 0.72 -11.19
C LEU A 405 -7.65 -0.66 -11.72
N PHE A 406 -8.53 -1.37 -12.42
CA PHE A 406 -8.19 -2.66 -13.01
C PHE A 406 -7.13 -2.51 -14.12
N GLY A 407 -7.37 -1.60 -15.05
CA GLY A 407 -6.41 -1.32 -16.11
C GLY A 407 -5.07 -0.81 -15.58
N ALA A 408 -5.09 0.00 -14.50
CA ALA A 408 -3.88 0.49 -13.86
C ALA A 408 -3.04 -0.64 -13.24
N VAL A 409 -3.67 -1.64 -12.62
CA VAL A 409 -2.94 -2.82 -12.10
C VAL A 409 -2.27 -3.59 -13.21
N ILE A 410 -2.96 -3.83 -14.33
CA ILE A 410 -2.37 -4.52 -15.48
C ILE A 410 -1.25 -3.67 -16.10
N CYS A 411 -1.51 -2.41 -16.43
CA CYS A 411 -0.50 -1.51 -16.98
C CYS A 411 0.69 -1.33 -16.04
N GLY A 412 0.44 -1.14 -14.75
CA GLY A 412 1.48 -1.03 -13.74
C GLY A 412 2.36 -2.28 -13.65
N SER A 413 1.75 -3.47 -13.70
CA SER A 413 2.49 -4.74 -13.71
C SER A 413 3.33 -4.92 -14.98
N LEU A 414 2.78 -4.58 -16.14
CA LEU A 414 3.52 -4.63 -17.42
C LEU A 414 4.66 -3.60 -17.44
N LEU A 415 4.42 -2.38 -16.94
CA LEU A 415 5.44 -1.35 -16.82
C LEU A 415 6.53 -1.77 -15.84
N ALA A 416 6.18 -2.42 -14.71
CA ALA A 416 7.16 -2.95 -13.77
C ALA A 416 8.07 -3.98 -14.41
N LEU A 417 7.50 -4.89 -15.19
CA LEU A 417 8.26 -5.90 -15.93
C LEU A 417 9.16 -5.27 -17.00
N ALA A 418 8.63 -4.29 -17.75
CA ALA A 418 9.39 -3.57 -18.77
C ALA A 418 10.53 -2.77 -18.15
N TYR A 419 10.26 -2.06 -17.03
CA TYR A 419 11.26 -1.29 -16.29
C TYR A 419 12.34 -2.19 -15.70
N ALA A 420 11.97 -3.31 -15.07
CA ALA A 420 12.94 -4.25 -14.52
C ALA A 420 13.85 -4.86 -15.61
N LYS A 421 13.30 -5.13 -16.80
CA LYS A 421 14.11 -5.56 -17.95
C LYS A 421 15.02 -4.44 -18.45
N TRP A 422 14.48 -3.23 -18.54
CA TRP A 422 15.24 -2.05 -19.00
C TRP A 422 16.38 -1.72 -18.02
N GLU A 423 16.12 -1.69 -16.71
CA GLU A 423 17.12 -1.45 -15.66
C GLU A 423 18.24 -2.51 -15.69
N LYS A 424 17.87 -3.79 -15.91
CA LYS A 424 18.86 -4.85 -16.12
C LYS A 424 19.66 -4.67 -17.41
N ALA A 425 19.05 -4.08 -18.46
CA ALA A 425 19.68 -3.87 -19.76
C ALA A 425 20.62 -2.65 -19.79
N HIS A 426 20.48 -1.72 -18.85
CA HIS A 426 21.26 -0.47 -18.83
C HIS A 426 22.03 -0.36 -17.51
N PRO A 427 23.23 -0.96 -17.43
CA PRO A 427 24.08 -0.77 -16.26
C PRO A 427 24.51 0.70 -16.18
N ASN A 428 24.54 1.26 -14.97
CA ASN A 428 25.17 2.57 -14.75
C ASN A 428 26.67 2.43 -14.88
N VAL A 429 27.20 3.01 -15.94
CA VAL A 429 28.64 3.01 -16.21
C VAL A 429 29.11 4.46 -16.22
N ASP A 430 29.89 4.83 -15.21
CA ASP A 430 30.44 6.16 -15.05
C ASP A 430 31.95 6.14 -15.28
N LEU A 431 32.47 7.11 -16.03
CA LEU A 431 33.90 7.33 -16.20
C LEU A 431 34.31 8.56 -15.37
N GLU A 432 34.88 8.32 -14.19
CA GLU A 432 35.41 9.37 -13.31
C GLU A 432 36.95 9.38 -13.39
N GLY A 433 37.53 10.33 -14.15
CA GLY A 433 38.97 10.34 -14.42
C GLY A 433 39.38 9.08 -15.18
N ASN A 434 40.32 8.31 -14.62
CA ASN A 434 40.78 7.03 -15.18
C ASN A 434 40.03 5.80 -14.58
N VAL A 435 38.94 5.99 -13.83
CA VAL A 435 38.15 4.90 -13.22
C VAL A 435 36.87 4.71 -14.00
N LEU A 436 36.71 3.57 -14.66
CA LEU A 436 35.48 3.11 -15.26
C LEU A 436 34.69 2.33 -14.19
N ARG A 437 33.70 2.98 -13.59
CA ARG A 437 32.90 2.38 -12.53
C ARG A 437 31.64 1.78 -13.10
N ILE A 438 31.46 0.46 -12.93
CA ILE A 438 30.31 -0.30 -13.42
C ILE A 438 29.43 -0.64 -12.21
N ARG A 439 28.13 -0.25 -12.27
CA ARG A 439 27.14 -0.54 -11.24
C ARG A 439 25.97 -1.29 -11.84
N GLY A 440 25.39 -2.24 -11.10
CA GLY A 440 24.23 -3.02 -11.53
C GLY A 440 24.59 -4.43 -11.98
N ASN A 441 24.14 -4.84 -13.17
CA ASN A 441 24.36 -6.21 -13.67
C ASN A 441 25.16 -6.19 -14.97
N ILE A 442 26.11 -7.11 -15.10
CA ILE A 442 26.87 -7.33 -16.36
C ILE A 442 26.32 -8.62 -17.00
N TYR A 443 25.71 -8.48 -18.16
CA TYR A 443 25.20 -9.59 -18.94
C TYR A 443 25.23 -9.26 -20.44
N TYR A 444 24.96 -10.24 -21.29
CA TYR A 444 25.00 -10.11 -22.75
C TYR A 444 24.37 -8.82 -23.29
N GLY A 445 23.18 -8.45 -22.81
CA GLY A 445 22.48 -7.24 -23.27
C GLY A 445 23.08 -5.91 -22.79
N SER A 446 23.89 -5.91 -21.72
CA SER A 446 24.55 -4.72 -21.18
C SER A 446 25.96 -4.52 -21.73
N LEU A 447 26.58 -5.58 -22.26
CA LEU A 447 27.96 -5.53 -22.77
C LEU A 447 28.21 -4.47 -23.83
N PRO A 448 27.35 -4.25 -24.86
CA PRO A 448 27.61 -3.23 -25.90
C PRO A 448 27.79 -1.83 -25.33
N VAL A 449 27.04 -1.47 -24.28
CA VAL A 449 27.16 -0.15 -23.63
C VAL A 449 28.46 -0.07 -22.83
N ILE A 450 28.76 -1.11 -22.05
CA ILE A 450 29.99 -1.19 -21.26
C ILE A 450 31.22 -1.17 -22.17
N GLU A 451 31.22 -1.97 -23.24
CA GLU A 451 32.30 -2.06 -24.21
C GLU A 451 32.57 -0.73 -24.94
N SER A 452 31.49 -0.03 -25.32
CA SER A 452 31.63 1.26 -26.02
C SER A 452 32.34 2.29 -25.13
N LEU A 453 32.02 2.35 -23.86
CA LEU A 453 32.63 3.25 -22.88
C LEU A 453 34.05 2.79 -22.53
N TYR A 454 34.27 1.48 -22.36
CA TYR A 454 35.57 0.90 -22.12
C TYR A 454 36.53 1.20 -23.26
N HIS A 455 36.15 0.96 -24.52
CA HIS A 455 37.00 1.24 -25.69
C HIS A 455 37.31 2.74 -25.83
N ARG A 456 36.32 3.61 -25.53
CA ARG A 456 36.56 5.06 -25.52
C ARG A 456 37.58 5.45 -24.47
N ALA A 457 37.45 4.92 -23.23
CA ALA A 457 38.36 5.21 -22.14
C ALA A 457 39.76 4.60 -22.36
N ASN A 458 39.84 3.35 -22.84
CA ASN A 458 41.10 2.64 -23.05
C ASN A 458 41.93 3.24 -24.21
N ASN A 459 41.28 3.87 -25.20
CA ASN A 459 41.93 4.53 -26.33
C ASN A 459 42.21 6.03 -26.07
N ASP A 460 41.82 6.57 -24.93
CA ASP A 460 42.08 7.96 -24.57
C ASP A 460 43.56 8.11 -24.16
N PRO A 461 44.35 8.93 -24.88
CA PRO A 461 45.79 9.11 -24.61
C PRO A 461 46.06 9.77 -23.25
N ARG A 462 45.05 10.36 -22.62
CA ARG A 462 45.18 10.98 -21.29
C ARG A 462 45.32 9.96 -20.16
N PHE A 463 44.97 8.69 -20.40
CA PHE A 463 45.02 7.64 -19.38
C PHE A 463 46.14 6.64 -19.67
N GLU A 464 47.19 6.63 -18.85
CA GLU A 464 48.24 5.63 -18.88
C GLU A 464 47.78 4.27 -18.31
N GLU A 465 46.92 4.32 -17.32
CA GLU A 465 46.29 3.14 -16.67
C GLU A 465 44.81 3.39 -16.50
N LEU A 466 43.97 2.44 -16.93
CA LEU A 466 42.52 2.45 -16.74
C LEU A 466 42.13 1.50 -15.59
N VAL A 467 41.38 1.99 -14.61
CA VAL A 467 40.87 1.17 -13.54
C VAL A 467 39.42 0.80 -13.84
N VAL A 468 39.10 -0.49 -13.92
CA VAL A 468 37.73 -0.99 -14.05
C VAL A 468 37.24 -1.44 -12.69
N ASP A 469 36.33 -0.64 -12.08
CA ASP A 469 35.73 -0.90 -10.77
C ASP A 469 34.36 -1.55 -10.96
N PHE A 470 34.26 -2.82 -10.62
CA PHE A 470 33.01 -3.60 -10.62
C PHE A 470 32.57 -4.01 -9.21
N SER A 471 33.05 -3.32 -8.20
CA SER A 471 32.71 -3.58 -6.79
C SER A 471 31.22 -3.42 -6.46
N ALA A 472 30.49 -2.65 -7.27
CA ALA A 472 29.04 -2.43 -7.15
C ALA A 472 28.21 -3.27 -8.14
N VAL A 473 28.82 -4.28 -8.76
CA VAL A 473 28.12 -5.22 -9.63
C VAL A 473 27.46 -6.32 -8.80
N HIS A 474 26.18 -6.58 -9.04
CA HIS A 474 25.38 -7.53 -8.26
C HIS A 474 25.35 -8.91 -8.89
N HIS A 475 25.32 -8.99 -10.23
CA HIS A 475 25.27 -10.22 -10.99
C HIS A 475 26.09 -10.11 -12.27
N ILE A 476 26.82 -11.17 -12.60
CA ILE A 476 27.61 -11.28 -13.82
C ILE A 476 27.24 -12.61 -14.48
N ASP A 477 26.80 -12.57 -15.73
CA ASP A 477 26.52 -13.77 -16.50
C ASP A 477 27.80 -14.38 -17.12
N PRO A 478 27.74 -15.59 -17.74
CA PRO A 478 28.91 -16.21 -18.34
C PRO A 478 29.60 -15.38 -19.42
N GLU A 479 28.88 -14.52 -20.16
CA GLU A 479 29.48 -13.64 -21.16
C GLU A 479 30.16 -12.43 -20.52
N GLY A 480 29.55 -11.84 -19.49
CA GLY A 480 30.16 -10.80 -18.67
C GLY A 480 31.47 -11.29 -18.02
N ILE A 481 31.51 -12.55 -17.56
CA ILE A 481 32.73 -13.16 -17.02
C ILE A 481 33.82 -13.26 -18.10
N ARG A 482 33.46 -13.68 -19.32
CA ARG A 482 34.41 -13.75 -20.45
C ARG A 482 34.94 -12.39 -20.77
N TRP A 483 34.07 -11.39 -20.88
CA TRP A 483 34.48 -10.00 -21.16
C TRP A 483 35.42 -9.46 -20.07
N LEU A 484 35.12 -9.63 -18.79
CA LEU A 484 36.02 -9.23 -17.71
C LEU A 484 37.37 -9.94 -17.76
N ALA A 485 37.38 -11.24 -18.12
CA ALA A 485 38.60 -12.00 -18.29
C ALA A 485 39.44 -11.48 -19.47
N GLU A 486 38.82 -10.99 -20.53
CA GLU A 486 39.48 -10.40 -21.69
C GLU A 486 40.03 -9.01 -21.36
N VAL A 487 39.23 -8.16 -20.72
CA VAL A 487 39.67 -6.85 -20.22
C VAL A 487 40.84 -6.98 -19.25
N GLY A 488 40.84 -7.97 -18.37
CA GLY A 488 41.92 -8.22 -17.41
C GLY A 488 43.24 -8.71 -18.04
N LYS A 489 43.23 -9.14 -19.31
CA LYS A 489 44.44 -9.46 -20.04
C LYS A 489 45.16 -8.20 -20.61
N ASN A 490 44.45 -7.10 -20.68
CA ASN A 490 45.00 -5.85 -21.14
C ASN A 490 45.95 -5.27 -20.08
N GLY A 491 47.21 -5.14 -20.37
CA GLY A 491 48.25 -4.68 -19.42
C GLY A 491 48.09 -3.24 -18.93
N LYS A 492 47.21 -2.44 -19.57
CA LYS A 492 46.85 -1.09 -19.16
C LYS A 492 45.65 -1.02 -18.18
N VAL A 493 45.03 -2.17 -17.89
CA VAL A 493 43.80 -2.21 -17.10
C VAL A 493 44.03 -2.83 -15.74
N ARG A 494 43.60 -2.12 -14.71
CA ARG A 494 43.55 -2.61 -13.32
C ARG A 494 42.11 -2.91 -12.90
N MET A 495 41.89 -4.10 -12.39
CA MET A 495 40.58 -4.52 -11.93
C MET A 495 40.42 -4.25 -10.44
N ALA A 496 39.39 -3.53 -10.02
CA ALA A 496 39.05 -3.29 -8.61
C ALA A 496 37.78 -4.03 -8.22
N ASP A 497 37.88 -4.86 -7.16
CA ASP A 497 36.76 -5.58 -6.55
C ASP A 497 36.80 -5.43 -5.03
N ARG A 498 35.70 -4.97 -4.41
CA ARG A 498 35.56 -4.80 -2.96
C ARG A 498 35.68 -6.12 -2.17
N ARG A 499 35.42 -7.25 -2.83
CA ARG A 499 35.39 -8.56 -2.12
C ARG A 499 36.77 -9.12 -1.81
N SER A 500 37.82 -8.60 -2.42
CA SER A 500 39.17 -9.17 -2.28
C SER A 500 40.11 -8.38 -1.36
N GLY A 501 39.83 -7.11 -1.04
CA GLY A 501 40.73 -6.27 -0.23
C GLY A 501 42.18 -6.20 -0.75
N GLN A 502 42.46 -6.84 -1.88
CA GLN A 502 43.75 -6.95 -2.53
C GLN A 502 43.64 -6.51 -3.99
N ASP A 503 44.46 -5.54 -4.32
CA ASP A 503 44.78 -5.18 -5.70
C ASP A 503 45.32 -6.39 -6.47
N ARG A 504 44.52 -6.95 -7.35
CA ARG A 504 45.01 -7.97 -8.27
C ARG A 504 45.68 -7.27 -9.47
N ARG A 505 46.93 -6.96 -9.34
CA ARG A 505 47.82 -6.83 -10.54
C ARG A 505 47.79 -8.21 -11.20
N GLY A 506 47.46 -8.22 -12.52
CA GLY A 506 47.34 -9.47 -13.27
C GLY A 506 48.58 -10.34 -13.08
N ASP A 507 48.42 -11.36 -12.23
CA ASP A 507 49.48 -12.36 -12.07
C ASP A 507 49.56 -13.20 -13.34
N ARG A 508 50.70 -13.15 -13.99
CA ARG A 508 50.99 -13.81 -15.27
C ARG A 508 50.97 -15.34 -15.21
N ARG A 509 50.49 -15.93 -14.06
CA ARG A 509 50.39 -17.37 -13.90
C ARG A 509 48.97 -17.77 -13.51
N GLY A 510 48.22 -18.24 -14.51
CA GLY A 510 46.85 -18.72 -14.39
C GLY A 510 46.68 -19.82 -13.34
N ARG A 511 46.37 -19.42 -12.10
CA ARG A 511 45.77 -20.28 -11.09
C ARG A 511 44.61 -19.55 -10.44
N VAL A 512 43.41 -19.94 -10.81
CA VAL A 512 42.20 -19.63 -10.05
C VAL A 512 42.30 -20.34 -8.71
N GLY A 513 42.73 -19.62 -7.67
CA GLY A 513 42.79 -20.14 -6.31
C GLY A 513 41.39 -20.23 -5.72
N GLY A 514 40.92 -21.44 -5.49
CA GLY A 514 39.71 -21.73 -4.70
C GLY A 514 39.87 -21.26 -3.25
N PRO A 515 38.77 -21.07 -2.50
CA PRO A 515 38.79 -20.54 -1.14
C PRO A 515 39.64 -21.40 -0.20
N THR A 516 40.54 -20.73 0.53
CA THR A 516 41.45 -21.41 1.46
C THR A 516 40.70 -21.99 2.67
N ARG A 517 41.25 -23.09 3.20
CA ARG A 517 40.69 -23.91 4.30
C ARG A 517 40.40 -23.10 5.60
N LYS A 518 40.92 -21.88 5.74
CA LYS A 518 40.66 -20.98 6.89
C LYS A 518 39.29 -20.29 6.86
N ASP A 519 38.71 -20.06 5.69
CA ASP A 519 37.41 -19.40 5.56
C ASP A 519 36.21 -20.30 5.86
N ARG A 520 36.40 -21.63 5.83
CA ARG A 520 35.35 -22.59 6.20
C ARG A 520 35.10 -22.70 7.70
N ARG A 521 36.08 -22.37 8.54
CA ARG A 521 35.90 -22.45 10.01
C ARG A 521 35.20 -21.25 10.64
N LYS A 522 35.15 -20.09 9.97
CA LYS A 522 34.43 -18.91 10.48
C LYS A 522 32.93 -18.89 10.14
N ARG A 523 32.45 -19.76 9.28
CA ARG A 523 31.01 -19.87 8.95
C ARG A 523 30.23 -20.86 9.81
N GLN A 524 30.87 -21.57 10.72
CA GLN A 524 30.21 -22.49 11.67
C GLN A 524 30.10 -21.92 13.09
N ALA A 525 30.49 -20.67 13.32
CA ALA A 525 30.47 -20.04 14.65
C ALA A 525 29.82 -18.62 14.62
N LEU A 526 28.84 -18.39 13.73
CA LEU A 526 27.91 -17.26 13.77
C LEU A 526 26.51 -17.85 13.37
#